data_94efcb7da854e90512ea410b175788db
#
_entry.id   94efcb7da854e90512ea410b175788db
#
_cell.length_a   1.000
_cell.length_b   1.000
_cell.length_c   1.000
_cell.angle_alpha   90.00
_cell.angle_beta   90.00
_cell.angle_gamma   90.00
#
_symmetry.space_group_name_H-M   'P 1'
#
loop_
_entity.id
_entity.type
_entity.pdbx_description
1 polymer ?
#
loop_
_entity_poly.entity_id
_entity_poly.type
_entity_poly.pdbx_seq_one_letter_code
_entity_poly.pdbx_strand_id
1 'polypeptide(L)'
;MSTVKSRIILLSLIVVLLIAILSIAALFMTSAGGIALAPHKELIAQMAMTEAVEEAEPVFTAKEYDDTGRASVSNEARLAPTATPGAVDNARPDFNTEAYDYIEENTFLEAMSNPLSTFSIDVDTASYSNARRFLNNSQLPPVDAVRIEEFINYFNYDYPQPDGEHPFAIVTELSTSPWNANHQLVHIGIQGQQVDKEALPDSNLVFLLDVSGSMNDANKLPLLKQGFRLLVDQLTERDRVSIVVYAGAAGLVLPSTSGADQATILAAIDRLEAGGSTAGGAGIQLAYNQAQENFIPGGNNRIILATDGDFNVGASSDSELVRMIEQKRDAGIFLTILGFGTGNYKDAKMEQLADKGNGNYAYIDTIREAKKVLVSEMAGTLLTIAKDVKIQIEFNPAKVKAYRLVGYENRLLAKEDFVDDTKDAGELGAGHTVTALYEIIPASADEKVRPTAELKYQESTLSNQAQGDELLTVKFRYKRPDGNQSIEMVSPLMDSATPLSDTSTNFRFSAAVAEFGLLLRDSTYKGDAGYEQVLELAQGSLGPDVEGYRTEFVNLVETAQLLDNRQYQE
;
A
#
# COMPACT_ATOMS: atom_id res chain seq x y z
N MET A 1 -57.56 28.40 -17.18
CA MET A 1 -58.19 27.53 -16.15
C MET A 1 -57.74 26.03 -16.22
N SER A 2 -56.97 25.60 -17.19
CA SER A 2 -56.48 24.20 -17.32
C SER A 2 -55.29 23.87 -16.41
N THR A 3 -54.36 24.78 -16.22
CA THR A 3 -53.08 24.53 -15.50
C THR A 3 -53.21 24.46 -13.98
N VAL A 4 -54.26 25.07 -13.38
CA VAL A 4 -54.47 25.03 -11.92
C VAL A 4 -55.09 23.70 -11.49
N LYS A 5 -56.01 23.14 -12.29
CA LYS A 5 -56.61 21.82 -12.01
C LYS A 5 -55.59 20.68 -12.06
N SER A 6 -54.62 20.76 -12.98
CA SER A 6 -53.57 19.74 -13.11
C SER A 6 -52.61 19.75 -11.90
N ARG A 7 -52.29 20.92 -11.33
CA ARG A 7 -51.45 21.04 -10.14
C ARG A 7 -52.11 20.54 -8.85
N ILE A 8 -53.44 20.74 -8.75
CA ILE A 8 -54.22 20.25 -7.58
C ILE A 8 -54.32 18.72 -7.60
N ILE A 9 -54.49 18.12 -8.79
CA ILE A 9 -54.51 16.65 -8.95
C ILE A 9 -53.13 16.04 -8.65
N LEU A 10 -52.06 16.70 -9.04
CA LEU A 10 -50.68 16.21 -8.75
C LEU A 10 -50.36 16.29 -7.24
N LEU A 11 -50.77 17.37 -6.57
CA LEU A 11 -50.60 17.50 -5.11
C LEU A 11 -51.41 16.46 -4.32
N SER A 12 -52.65 16.16 -4.74
CA SER A 12 -53.46 15.15 -4.08
C SER A 12 -52.90 13.73 -4.26
N LEU A 13 -52.29 13.43 -5.41
CA LEU A 13 -51.61 12.15 -5.66
C LEU A 13 -50.35 11.99 -4.78
N ILE A 14 -49.59 13.05 -4.57
CA ILE A 14 -48.39 13.03 -3.69
C ILE A 14 -48.79 12.81 -2.24
N VAL A 15 -49.85 13.43 -1.77
CA VAL A 15 -50.35 13.26 -0.39
C VAL A 15 -50.87 11.84 -0.15
N VAL A 16 -51.57 11.24 -1.11
CA VAL A 16 -52.04 9.85 -1.04
C VAL A 16 -50.85 8.87 -1.03
N LEU A 17 -49.81 9.12 -1.82
CA LEU A 17 -48.62 8.31 -1.84
C LEU A 17 -47.84 8.39 -0.50
N LEU A 18 -47.74 9.56 0.10
CA LEU A 18 -47.10 9.76 1.42
C LEU A 18 -47.86 9.05 2.54
N ILE A 19 -49.20 9.07 2.51
CA ILE A 19 -50.05 8.35 3.49
C ILE A 19 -49.86 6.82 3.30
N ALA A 20 -49.77 6.33 2.07
CA ALA A 20 -49.52 4.91 1.79
C ALA A 20 -48.15 4.45 2.31
N ILE A 21 -47.09 5.25 2.13
CA ILE A 21 -45.74 4.95 2.63
C ILE A 21 -45.71 4.94 4.15
N LEU A 22 -46.36 5.89 4.82
CA LEU A 22 -46.48 5.93 6.27
C LEU A 22 -47.28 4.74 6.85
N SER A 23 -48.33 4.29 6.14
CA SER A 23 -49.10 3.11 6.53
C SER A 23 -48.32 1.80 6.38
N ILE A 24 -47.48 1.67 5.35
CA ILE A 24 -46.59 0.51 5.16
C ILE A 24 -45.49 0.49 6.24
N ALA A 25 -44.92 1.65 6.58
CA ALA A 25 -43.95 1.75 7.68
C ALA A 25 -44.54 1.38 9.05
N ALA A 26 -45.79 1.75 9.31
CA ALA A 26 -46.51 1.36 10.54
C ALA A 26 -46.83 -0.15 10.58
N LEU A 27 -47.09 -0.77 9.42
CA LEU A 27 -47.37 -2.21 9.34
C LEU A 27 -46.07 -3.04 9.58
N PHE A 28 -44.91 -2.53 9.16
CA PHE A 28 -43.61 -3.17 9.42
C PHE A 28 -43.19 -3.06 10.90
N MET A 29 -43.61 -2.03 11.62
CA MET A 29 -43.33 -1.91 13.05
C MET A 29 -44.23 -2.79 13.96
N THR A 30 -45.34 -3.31 13.46
CA THR A 30 -46.26 -4.17 14.23
C THR A 30 -46.02 -5.68 13.98
N SER A 31 -45.20 -6.09 13.02
CA SER A 31 -44.94 -7.51 12.71
C SER A 31 -43.64 -8.06 13.34
N ALA A 32 -42.87 -7.27 14.06
CA ALA A 32 -41.72 -7.74 14.83
C ALA A 32 -42.19 -8.22 16.20
N GLY A 33 -42.60 -9.49 16.26
CA GLY A 33 -43.01 -10.20 17.47
C GLY A 33 -41.90 -10.20 18.53
N GLY A 34 -42.31 -9.99 19.78
CA GLY A 34 -41.51 -9.73 20.94
C GLY A 34 -40.38 -10.70 21.22
N ILE A 35 -39.21 -10.12 21.43
CA ILE A 35 -38.14 -10.70 22.24
C ILE A 35 -38.11 -9.90 23.55
N ALA A 36 -38.41 -10.59 24.66
CA ALA A 36 -38.39 -10.00 25.99
C ALA A 36 -36.96 -9.56 26.35
N LEU A 37 -36.77 -8.26 26.52
CA LEU A 37 -35.56 -7.67 27.09
C LEU A 37 -35.60 -7.84 28.62
N ALA A 38 -34.73 -8.65 29.18
CA ALA A 38 -34.42 -8.64 30.60
C ALA A 38 -33.66 -7.34 30.95
N PRO A 39 -33.85 -6.77 32.13
CA PRO A 39 -33.34 -5.45 32.44
C PRO A 39 -31.83 -5.47 32.73
N HIS A 40 -31.07 -4.77 31.90
CA HIS A 40 -29.67 -4.45 32.12
C HIS A 40 -29.49 -3.48 33.31
N LYS A 41 -29.55 -3.98 34.53
CA LYS A 41 -29.15 -3.23 35.73
C LYS A 41 -27.68 -3.47 36.14
N GLU A 42 -27.01 -4.49 35.61
CA GLU A 42 -25.63 -4.80 35.98
C GLU A 42 -24.56 -4.10 35.10
N LEU A 43 -24.89 -3.63 33.89
CA LEU A 43 -23.92 -2.97 33.00
C LEU A 43 -23.68 -1.50 33.39
N ILE A 44 -24.65 -0.85 34.05
CA ILE A 44 -24.49 0.54 34.51
C ILE A 44 -23.66 0.62 35.80
N ALA A 45 -23.61 -0.46 36.59
CA ALA A 45 -22.77 -0.51 37.80
C ALA A 45 -21.27 -0.72 37.51
N GLN A 46 -20.93 -1.30 36.38
CA GLN A 46 -19.53 -1.47 35.96
C GLN A 46 -18.93 -0.23 35.28
N MET A 47 -19.72 0.58 34.60
CA MET A 47 -19.26 1.85 34.01
C MET A 47 -19.11 2.97 35.06
N ALA A 48 -19.84 2.91 36.18
CA ALA A 48 -19.71 3.89 37.26
C ALA A 48 -18.51 3.64 38.22
N MET A 49 -17.83 2.51 38.12
CA MET A 49 -16.62 2.21 38.91
C MET A 49 -15.30 2.53 38.21
N THR A 50 -15.32 2.92 36.92
CA THR A 50 -14.12 3.28 36.16
C THR A 50 -13.87 4.80 36.09
N GLU A 51 -14.82 5.63 36.53
CA GLU A 51 -14.68 7.10 36.54
C GLU A 51 -14.28 7.71 37.89
N ALA A 52 -13.92 6.90 38.90
CA ALA A 52 -13.63 7.38 40.26
C ALA A 52 -12.16 7.24 40.67
N VAL A 53 -11.23 7.13 39.73
CA VAL A 53 -9.77 7.06 40.04
C VAL A 53 -8.99 7.97 39.08
N GLU A 54 -9.33 9.26 39.02
CA GLU A 54 -8.38 10.24 38.46
C GLU A 54 -8.79 11.67 38.85
N GLU A 55 -8.64 11.98 40.17
CA GLU A 55 -8.47 13.35 40.65
C GLU A 55 -7.78 13.29 42.02
N ALA A 56 -6.44 13.27 42.00
CA ALA A 56 -5.64 13.60 43.13
C ALA A 56 -4.57 14.58 42.68
N GLU A 57 -4.86 15.86 42.82
CA GLU A 57 -3.87 16.93 42.74
C GLU A 57 -2.83 16.83 43.89
N PRO A 58 -1.56 17.09 43.62
CA PRO A 58 -0.58 17.14 44.70
C PRO A 58 -0.70 18.45 45.48
N VAL A 59 -1.07 18.33 46.76
CA VAL A 59 -1.05 19.40 47.73
C VAL A 59 0.39 19.81 48.00
N PHE A 60 0.78 21.02 47.58
CA PHE A 60 2.00 21.67 48.03
C PHE A 60 1.79 22.21 49.46
N THR A 61 2.41 21.60 50.44
CA THR A 61 2.54 22.20 51.78
C THR A 61 3.67 23.21 51.78
N ALA A 62 3.34 24.47 51.94
CA ALA A 62 4.28 25.55 52.27
C ALA A 62 4.83 25.33 53.67
N LYS A 63 6.15 25.31 53.82
CA LYS A 63 6.80 25.44 55.11
C LYS A 63 7.02 26.91 55.41
N GLU A 64 6.46 27.33 56.54
CA GLU A 64 6.72 28.63 57.19
C GLU A 64 8.21 28.86 57.45
N TYR A 65 8.67 30.07 57.15
CA TYR A 65 9.94 30.61 57.57
C TYR A 65 9.75 31.28 58.93
N ASP A 66 10.57 30.91 59.90
CA ASP A 66 10.72 31.67 61.15
C ASP A 66 12.02 32.51 61.09
N ASP A 67 11.86 33.76 61.48
CA ASP A 67 12.81 34.87 61.38
C ASP A 67 13.60 34.98 62.67
N THR A 68 14.91 34.73 62.66
CA THR A 68 15.80 35.39 63.59
C THR A 68 17.22 35.47 63.05
N GLY A 69 17.69 36.71 62.94
CA GLY A 69 18.93 37.08 62.35
C GLY A 69 20.18 36.82 63.15
N ARG A 70 21.32 36.86 62.54
CA ARG A 70 22.49 37.72 62.80
C ARG A 70 23.67 37.37 61.90
N ALA A 71 24.31 38.40 61.40
CA ALA A 71 25.47 38.39 60.52
C ALA A 71 26.76 37.94 61.25
N SER A 72 27.65 37.28 60.47
CA SER A 72 29.12 37.49 60.66
C SER A 72 29.83 37.26 59.32
N VAL A 73 30.63 38.22 58.96
CA VAL A 73 31.47 38.33 57.78
C VAL A 73 32.73 37.49 57.98
N SER A 74 33.10 36.66 56.99
CA SER A 74 34.50 36.33 56.76
C SER A 74 34.76 36.17 55.27
N ASN A 75 35.59 37.06 54.77
CA ASN A 75 36.19 37.03 53.44
C ASN A 75 37.15 35.85 53.30
N GLU A 76 36.92 34.95 52.39
CA GLU A 76 37.98 34.20 51.75
C GLU A 76 37.67 34.09 50.24
N ALA A 77 38.53 34.73 49.43
CA ALA A 77 38.59 34.64 48.02
C ALA A 77 38.93 33.21 47.58
N ARG A 78 38.03 32.50 46.95
CA ARG A 78 38.32 31.26 46.25
C ARG A 78 38.22 31.50 44.75
N LEU A 79 39.34 31.24 44.09
CA LEU A 79 39.55 31.22 42.67
C LEU A 79 38.47 30.36 41.94
N ALA A 80 37.92 30.91 40.90
CA ALA A 80 37.02 30.21 39.99
C ALA A 80 37.76 29.03 39.31
N PRO A 81 37.16 27.84 39.20
CA PRO A 81 37.71 26.81 38.34
C PRO A 81 37.47 27.15 36.87
N THR A 82 38.53 27.11 36.10
CA THR A 82 38.59 27.18 34.66
C THR A 82 37.63 26.19 34.04
N ALA A 83 36.79 26.67 33.11
CA ALA A 83 35.91 25.85 32.29
C ALA A 83 36.74 24.84 31.46
N THR A 84 36.51 23.57 31.68
CA THR A 84 36.98 22.47 30.84
C THR A 84 36.10 22.42 29.58
N PRO A 85 36.64 22.52 28.35
CA PRO A 85 35.87 22.26 27.16
C PRO A 85 35.76 20.73 26.98
N GLY A 86 34.57 20.20 26.94
CA GLY A 86 34.35 18.80 26.59
C GLY A 86 33.19 18.13 27.33
N ALA A 87 32.00 18.72 27.31
CA ALA A 87 30.80 17.91 27.40
C ALA A 87 30.55 17.39 25.97
N VAL A 88 30.99 16.18 25.72
CA VAL A 88 30.47 15.39 24.59
C VAL A 88 28.98 15.27 24.88
N ASP A 89 28.18 15.90 24.04
CA ASP A 89 26.75 15.72 23.99
C ASP A 89 26.54 14.22 23.71
N ASN A 90 26.20 13.48 24.78
CA ASN A 90 25.73 12.11 24.61
C ASN A 90 24.37 12.25 23.92
N ALA A 91 24.40 12.28 22.60
CA ALA A 91 23.23 12.07 21.79
C ALA A 91 22.54 10.82 22.36
N ARG A 92 21.36 10.99 22.93
CA ARG A 92 20.50 9.87 23.27
C ARG A 92 20.36 9.06 22.00
N PRO A 93 20.55 7.73 22.02
CA PRO A 93 20.27 6.95 20.83
C PRO A 93 18.84 7.26 20.41
N ASP A 94 18.68 7.69 19.17
CA ASP A 94 17.36 7.91 18.59
C ASP A 94 16.58 6.61 18.77
N PHE A 95 15.47 6.69 19.49
CA PHE A 95 14.60 5.53 19.68
C PHE A 95 14.03 5.19 18.30
N ASN A 96 14.38 4.01 17.78
CA ASN A 96 13.76 3.47 16.59
C ASN A 96 12.28 3.21 16.90
N THR A 97 11.37 3.97 16.24
CA THR A 97 9.92 3.86 16.36
C THR A 97 9.28 3.35 15.08
N GLU A 98 10.08 2.77 14.18
CA GLU A 98 9.55 2.11 12.97
C GLU A 98 8.49 1.09 13.37
N ALA A 99 7.38 1.07 12.64
CA ALA A 99 6.27 0.18 12.91
C ALA A 99 5.77 -0.45 11.62
N TYR A 100 5.58 -1.76 11.67
CA TYR A 100 5.03 -2.60 10.62
C TYR A 100 3.84 -3.34 11.18
N ASP A 101 2.75 -3.42 10.42
CA ASP A 101 1.57 -4.17 10.83
C ASP A 101 1.85 -5.67 10.75
N TYR A 102 1.33 -6.41 11.71
CA TYR A 102 1.43 -7.87 11.71
C TYR A 102 0.81 -8.47 10.46
N ILE A 103 1.54 -9.38 9.80
CA ILE A 103 1.10 -10.08 8.61
C ILE A 103 0.58 -11.47 9.00
N GLU A 104 -0.72 -11.72 8.79
CA GLU A 104 -1.31 -13.05 8.90
C GLU A 104 -1.23 -13.73 7.53
N GLU A 105 -0.36 -14.76 7.42
CA GLU A 105 -0.13 -15.43 6.14
C GLU A 105 -1.40 -16.15 5.62
N ASN A 106 -1.60 -16.07 4.30
CA ASN A 106 -2.63 -16.84 3.63
C ASN A 106 -2.44 -18.33 3.87
N THR A 107 -3.49 -19.02 4.30
CA THR A 107 -3.50 -20.48 4.52
C THR A 107 -3.98 -21.21 3.28
N PHE A 108 -3.68 -22.52 3.18
CA PHE A 108 -4.28 -23.37 2.15
C PHE A 108 -5.79 -23.49 2.34
N LEU A 109 -6.54 -23.16 1.29
CA LEU A 109 -7.99 -23.31 1.21
C LEU A 109 -8.35 -24.51 0.34
N GLU A 110 -9.25 -25.37 0.83
CA GLU A 110 -9.76 -26.51 0.08
C GLU A 110 -10.62 -26.03 -1.09
N ALA A 111 -10.27 -26.40 -2.34
CA ALA A 111 -10.92 -25.91 -3.54
C ALA A 111 -12.40 -26.38 -3.64
N MET A 112 -12.75 -27.55 -3.11
CA MET A 112 -14.13 -28.04 -3.10
C MET A 112 -15.07 -27.15 -2.30
N SER A 113 -14.62 -26.61 -1.18
CA SER A 113 -15.39 -25.75 -0.27
C SER A 113 -15.24 -24.28 -0.58
N ASN A 114 -14.09 -23.89 -1.15
CA ASN A 114 -13.72 -22.52 -1.48
C ASN A 114 -13.11 -22.45 -2.89
N PRO A 115 -13.90 -22.58 -3.95
CA PRO A 115 -13.36 -22.60 -5.31
C PRO A 115 -12.87 -21.23 -5.82
N LEU A 116 -13.20 -20.14 -5.14
CA LEU A 116 -12.92 -18.77 -5.57
C LEU A 116 -11.92 -18.07 -4.67
N SER A 117 -10.90 -17.45 -5.27
CA SER A 117 -9.97 -16.53 -4.63
C SER A 117 -10.05 -15.17 -5.32
N THR A 118 -10.31 -14.10 -4.57
CA THR A 118 -10.51 -12.76 -5.13
C THR A 118 -9.56 -11.78 -4.46
N PHE A 119 -8.90 -10.93 -5.25
CA PHE A 119 -7.96 -9.92 -4.73
C PHE A 119 -7.87 -8.71 -5.65
N SER A 120 -7.37 -7.59 -5.10
CA SER A 120 -7.05 -6.35 -5.82
C SER A 120 -5.62 -6.41 -6.36
N ILE A 121 -5.37 -5.73 -7.48
CA ILE A 121 -4.03 -5.63 -8.10
C ILE A 121 -3.19 -4.47 -7.56
N ASP A 122 -3.71 -3.70 -6.63
CA ASP A 122 -3.02 -2.55 -6.07
C ASP A 122 -1.82 -3.03 -5.24
N VAL A 123 -0.62 -2.92 -5.81
CA VAL A 123 0.61 -3.41 -5.20
C VAL A 123 1.64 -2.31 -5.19
N ASP A 124 2.06 -1.93 -3.99
CA ASP A 124 3.16 -1.02 -3.74
C ASP A 124 4.52 -1.74 -3.89
N THR A 125 5.62 -1.00 -3.78
CA THR A 125 6.97 -1.55 -3.88
C THR A 125 7.87 -1.19 -2.69
N ALA A 126 7.31 -0.53 -1.69
CA ALA A 126 8.04 0.02 -0.54
C ALA A 126 8.71 -1.06 0.31
N SER A 127 8.07 -2.23 0.48
CA SER A 127 8.59 -3.33 1.28
C SER A 127 9.93 -3.85 0.74
N TYR A 128 10.10 -3.98 -0.59
CA TYR A 128 11.36 -4.43 -1.17
C TYR A 128 12.51 -3.43 -0.93
N SER A 129 12.30 -2.15 -1.23
CA SER A 129 13.32 -1.12 -1.03
C SER A 129 13.66 -0.92 0.45
N ASN A 130 12.70 -1.11 1.34
CA ASN A 130 12.92 -1.10 2.77
C ASN A 130 13.75 -2.32 3.24
N ALA A 131 13.43 -3.53 2.78
CA ALA A 131 14.23 -4.72 3.07
C ALA A 131 15.66 -4.60 2.52
N ARG A 132 15.84 -4.05 1.30
CA ARG A 132 17.14 -3.71 0.74
C ARG A 132 17.94 -2.79 1.65
N ARG A 133 17.30 -1.77 2.23
CA ARG A 133 17.93 -0.88 3.21
C ARG A 133 18.47 -1.65 4.43
N PHE A 134 17.68 -2.57 5.00
CA PHE A 134 18.14 -3.39 6.13
C PHE A 134 19.34 -4.25 5.73
N LEU A 135 19.27 -4.95 4.63
CA LEU A 135 20.34 -5.82 4.16
C LEU A 135 21.64 -5.05 3.85
N ASN A 136 21.54 -3.87 3.23
CA ASN A 136 22.67 -2.98 3.01
C ASN A 136 23.30 -2.46 4.29
N ASN A 137 22.53 -2.40 5.38
CA ASN A 137 23.01 -2.08 6.72
C ASN A 137 23.47 -3.33 7.51
N SER A 138 23.64 -4.47 6.85
CA SER A 138 24.05 -5.76 7.46
C SER A 138 23.06 -6.22 8.54
N GLN A 139 21.77 -6.04 8.32
CA GLN A 139 20.68 -6.47 9.19
C GLN A 139 19.64 -7.22 8.37
N LEU A 140 19.03 -8.26 8.94
CA LEU A 140 17.83 -8.86 8.36
C LEU A 140 16.63 -7.92 8.63
N PRO A 141 15.70 -7.78 7.66
CA PRO A 141 14.47 -7.01 7.89
C PRO A 141 13.60 -7.68 8.95
N PRO A 142 12.80 -6.92 9.72
CA PRO A 142 11.73 -7.50 10.53
C PRO A 142 10.78 -8.34 9.66
N VAL A 143 10.27 -9.46 10.17
CA VAL A 143 9.40 -10.38 9.41
C VAL A 143 8.15 -9.69 8.87
N ASP A 144 7.55 -8.78 9.64
CA ASP A 144 6.37 -8.02 9.23
C ASP A 144 6.67 -6.85 8.26
N ALA A 145 7.96 -6.56 7.99
CA ALA A 145 8.36 -5.62 6.94
C ALA A 145 8.43 -6.25 5.55
N VAL A 146 8.26 -7.59 5.44
CA VAL A 146 8.43 -8.35 4.20
C VAL A 146 7.06 -8.69 3.61
N ARG A 147 6.59 -7.92 2.63
CA ARG A 147 5.39 -8.22 1.84
C ARG A 147 5.82 -8.87 0.52
N ILE A 148 5.50 -10.16 0.36
CA ILE A 148 6.03 -10.97 -0.75
C ILE A 148 5.53 -10.47 -2.09
N GLU A 149 4.27 -10.05 -2.18
CA GLU A 149 3.70 -9.44 -3.37
C GLU A 149 4.44 -8.18 -3.81
N GLU A 150 4.89 -7.34 -2.87
CA GLU A 150 5.66 -6.14 -3.17
C GLU A 150 7.08 -6.47 -3.63
N PHE A 151 7.65 -7.56 -3.12
CA PHE A 151 8.93 -8.07 -3.63
C PHE A 151 8.80 -8.54 -5.06
N ILE A 152 7.79 -9.36 -5.36
CA ILE A 152 7.53 -9.88 -6.71
C ILE A 152 7.31 -8.71 -7.68
N ASN A 153 6.47 -7.76 -7.32
CA ASN A 153 6.04 -6.66 -8.19
C ASN A 153 7.01 -5.46 -8.21
N TYR A 154 8.11 -5.51 -7.43
CA TYR A 154 9.19 -4.55 -7.55
C TYR A 154 9.89 -4.63 -8.91
N PHE A 155 9.90 -5.80 -9.55
CA PHE A 155 10.56 -6.06 -10.81
C PHE A 155 9.61 -5.95 -12.00
N ASN A 156 10.11 -5.39 -13.08
CA ASN A 156 9.40 -5.42 -14.36
C ASN A 156 9.62 -6.78 -15.02
N TYR A 157 8.54 -7.34 -15.56
CA TYR A 157 8.52 -8.60 -16.29
C TYR A 157 8.25 -8.32 -17.77
N ASP A 158 8.95 -9.07 -18.65
CA ASP A 158 8.80 -8.94 -20.09
C ASP A 158 7.63 -9.82 -20.57
N TYR A 159 6.41 -9.35 -20.30
CA TYR A 159 5.20 -9.99 -20.78
C TYR A 159 4.81 -9.45 -22.17
N PRO A 160 4.09 -10.25 -23.00
CA PRO A 160 3.60 -9.78 -24.30
C PRO A 160 2.65 -8.60 -24.12
N GLN A 161 2.77 -7.62 -25.03
CA GLN A 161 1.82 -6.51 -25.07
C GLN A 161 0.42 -6.99 -25.48
N PRO A 162 -0.65 -6.32 -24.99
CA PRO A 162 -2.00 -6.64 -25.42
C PRO A 162 -2.16 -6.42 -26.94
N ASP A 163 -2.83 -7.36 -27.60
CA ASP A 163 -3.09 -7.37 -29.03
C ASP A 163 -4.59 -7.26 -29.38
N GLY A 164 -5.46 -7.08 -28.36
CA GLY A 164 -6.91 -7.10 -28.48
C GLY A 164 -7.61 -5.79 -28.13
N GLU A 165 -8.90 -5.89 -27.81
CA GLU A 165 -9.74 -4.74 -27.40
C GLU A 165 -9.47 -4.27 -25.97
N HIS A 166 -8.82 -5.10 -25.17
CA HIS A 166 -8.53 -4.83 -23.76
C HIS A 166 -7.17 -4.15 -23.61
N PRO A 167 -7.00 -3.21 -22.66
CA PRO A 167 -5.75 -2.49 -22.48
C PRO A 167 -4.69 -3.31 -21.73
N PHE A 168 -4.87 -4.63 -21.63
CA PHE A 168 -3.89 -5.52 -20.98
C PHE A 168 -3.96 -6.94 -21.54
N ALA A 169 -2.84 -7.67 -21.36
CA ALA A 169 -2.72 -9.09 -21.65
C ALA A 169 -2.57 -9.89 -20.36
N ILE A 170 -3.06 -11.12 -20.34
CA ILE A 170 -2.91 -12.08 -19.24
C ILE A 170 -2.04 -13.23 -19.72
N VAL A 171 -1.02 -13.58 -18.94
CA VAL A 171 -0.12 -14.71 -19.17
C VAL A 171 -0.22 -15.65 -17.98
N THR A 172 -0.33 -16.95 -18.23
CA THR A 172 -0.36 -17.96 -17.18
C THR A 172 0.62 -19.08 -17.47
N GLU A 173 1.33 -19.53 -16.44
CA GLU A 173 2.22 -20.69 -16.50
C GLU A 173 1.99 -21.60 -15.27
N LEU A 174 2.27 -22.90 -15.44
CA LEU A 174 2.16 -23.91 -14.41
C LEU A 174 3.43 -24.76 -14.35
N SER A 175 4.01 -24.91 -13.17
CA SER A 175 5.18 -25.77 -12.95
C SER A 175 5.16 -26.38 -11.55
N THR A 176 6.14 -27.24 -11.24
CA THR A 176 6.40 -27.69 -9.86
C THR A 176 6.85 -26.51 -9.01
N SER A 177 6.39 -26.45 -7.76
CA SER A 177 6.83 -25.44 -6.81
C SER A 177 8.31 -25.66 -6.44
N PRO A 178 9.18 -24.62 -6.49
CA PRO A 178 10.58 -24.78 -6.10
C PRO A 178 10.77 -25.20 -4.65
N TRP A 179 9.96 -24.70 -3.73
CA TRP A 179 10.09 -24.96 -2.29
C TRP A 179 9.26 -26.14 -1.77
N ASN A 180 8.50 -26.82 -2.65
CA ASN A 180 7.80 -28.04 -2.31
C ASN A 180 7.53 -28.90 -3.55
N ALA A 181 8.29 -29.97 -3.72
CA ALA A 181 8.21 -30.85 -4.90
C ALA A 181 6.85 -31.57 -5.08
N ASN A 182 6.02 -31.65 -4.03
CA ASN A 182 4.68 -32.24 -4.10
C ASN A 182 3.60 -31.23 -4.52
N HIS A 183 3.94 -29.95 -4.55
CA HIS A 183 3.05 -28.86 -4.94
C HIS A 183 3.37 -28.37 -6.34
N GLN A 184 2.44 -27.61 -6.90
CA GLN A 184 2.65 -26.88 -8.13
C GLN A 184 2.56 -25.38 -7.86
N LEU A 185 3.22 -24.61 -8.69
CA LEU A 185 3.19 -23.15 -8.68
C LEU A 185 2.51 -22.65 -9.95
N VAL A 186 1.45 -21.86 -9.78
CA VAL A 186 0.79 -21.12 -10.85
C VAL A 186 1.32 -19.70 -10.85
N HIS A 187 1.77 -19.25 -11.99
CA HIS A 187 2.17 -17.87 -12.26
C HIS A 187 1.09 -17.19 -13.09
N ILE A 188 0.66 -16.01 -12.68
CA ILE A 188 -0.30 -15.16 -13.37
C ILE A 188 0.38 -13.80 -13.57
N GLY A 189 0.70 -13.47 -14.83
CA GLY A 189 1.27 -12.20 -15.23
C GLY A 189 0.23 -11.35 -15.97
N ILE A 190 0.20 -10.07 -15.68
CA ILE A 190 -0.65 -9.08 -16.35
C ILE A 190 0.25 -7.99 -16.89
N GLN A 191 0.07 -7.64 -18.18
CA GLN A 191 0.76 -6.57 -18.87
C GLN A 191 -0.22 -5.47 -19.23
N GLY A 192 -0.05 -4.28 -18.67
CA GLY A 192 -0.73 -3.08 -19.13
C GLY A 192 -0.16 -2.58 -20.47
N GLN A 193 -1.02 -2.05 -21.32
CA GLN A 193 -0.63 -1.46 -22.60
C GLN A 193 0.40 -0.35 -22.39
N GLN A 194 1.53 -0.41 -23.09
CA GLN A 194 2.50 0.69 -23.16
C GLN A 194 1.94 1.84 -23.97
N VAL A 195 2.22 3.04 -23.52
CA VAL A 195 1.80 4.28 -24.17
C VAL A 195 3.01 5.18 -24.40
N ASP A 196 3.09 5.78 -25.56
CA ASP A 196 4.16 6.71 -25.90
C ASP A 196 4.12 7.95 -24.97
N LYS A 197 5.29 8.49 -24.60
CA LYS A 197 5.40 9.65 -23.70
C LYS A 197 4.62 10.88 -24.22
N GLU A 198 4.54 11.05 -25.53
CA GLU A 198 3.82 12.13 -26.19
C GLU A 198 2.30 12.04 -26.01
N ALA A 199 1.79 10.83 -25.76
CA ALA A 199 0.37 10.58 -25.51
C ALA A 199 -0.02 10.68 -24.02
N LEU A 200 0.94 10.90 -23.13
CA LEU A 200 0.64 11.13 -21.72
C LEU A 200 -0.17 12.42 -21.54
N PRO A 201 -1.17 12.43 -20.63
CA PRO A 201 -1.94 13.63 -20.32
C PRO A 201 -1.06 14.69 -19.67
N ASP A 202 -1.47 15.96 -19.85
CA ASP A 202 -0.86 17.10 -19.16
C ASP A 202 -0.96 16.92 -17.64
N SER A 203 0.11 17.24 -16.92
CA SER A 203 0.17 17.00 -15.47
C SER A 203 0.13 18.29 -14.64
N ASN A 204 -0.68 18.27 -13.59
CA ASN A 204 -0.68 19.26 -12.51
C ASN A 204 -0.15 18.58 -11.25
N LEU A 205 1.14 18.75 -10.98
CA LEU A 205 1.86 18.12 -9.88
C LEU A 205 2.03 19.08 -8.71
N VAL A 206 1.57 18.72 -7.54
CA VAL A 206 1.81 19.47 -6.32
C VAL A 206 2.76 18.70 -5.43
N PHE A 207 3.99 19.19 -5.28
CA PHE A 207 4.96 18.61 -4.35
C PHE A 207 4.65 19.09 -2.94
N LEU A 208 4.23 18.18 -2.07
CA LEU A 208 4.02 18.43 -0.65
C LEU A 208 5.19 17.83 0.14
N LEU A 209 6.09 18.70 0.59
CA LEU A 209 7.41 18.29 1.07
C LEU A 209 7.53 18.53 2.57
N ASP A 210 7.90 17.48 3.30
CA ASP A 210 8.34 17.59 4.67
C ASP A 210 9.70 18.31 4.71
N VAL A 211 9.75 19.41 5.45
CA VAL A 211 11.00 20.13 5.74
C VAL A 211 11.21 20.28 7.26
N SER A 212 10.62 19.39 8.06
CA SER A 212 10.85 19.32 9.50
C SER A 212 12.33 19.06 9.84
N GLY A 213 12.72 19.30 11.08
CA GLY A 213 14.10 19.12 11.52
C GLY A 213 14.64 17.72 11.35
N SER A 214 13.77 16.70 11.43
CA SER A 214 14.11 15.29 11.19
C SER A 214 14.54 15.00 9.76
N MET A 215 14.15 15.81 8.78
CA MET A 215 14.49 15.67 7.35
C MET A 215 15.93 16.10 7.00
N ASN A 216 16.76 16.49 7.96
CA ASN A 216 18.11 17.00 7.71
C ASN A 216 19.13 15.96 7.24
N ASP A 217 18.89 14.67 7.47
CA ASP A 217 19.84 13.60 7.15
C ASP A 217 20.05 13.43 5.64
N ALA A 218 21.22 12.92 5.25
CA ALA A 218 21.63 12.77 3.85
C ALA A 218 20.67 11.90 3.01
N ASN A 219 20.03 10.91 3.64
CA ASN A 219 19.05 9.99 3.04
C ASN A 219 17.60 10.50 3.10
N LYS A 220 17.37 11.77 3.47
CA LYS A 220 16.07 12.41 3.55
C LYS A 220 15.99 13.62 2.60
N LEU A 221 15.91 14.86 3.10
CA LEU A 221 15.77 16.07 2.25
C LEU A 221 16.87 16.20 1.18
N PRO A 222 18.16 15.92 1.45
CA PRO A 222 19.17 15.94 0.38
C PRO A 222 18.93 14.92 -0.74
N LEU A 223 18.52 13.69 -0.40
CA LEU A 223 18.15 12.65 -1.39
C LEU A 223 16.88 13.04 -2.14
N LEU A 224 15.85 13.53 -1.43
CA LEU A 224 14.62 14.04 -2.01
C LEU A 224 14.91 15.12 -3.07
N LYS A 225 15.73 16.12 -2.78
CA LYS A 225 16.11 17.16 -3.74
C LYS A 225 16.76 16.59 -5.00
N GLN A 226 17.61 15.57 -4.86
CA GLN A 226 18.23 14.90 -6.00
C GLN A 226 17.19 14.14 -6.84
N GLY A 227 16.28 13.39 -6.19
CA GLY A 227 15.20 12.67 -6.85
C GLY A 227 14.26 13.61 -7.62
N PHE A 228 13.84 14.72 -7.01
CA PHE A 228 12.96 15.68 -7.68
C PHE A 228 13.62 16.41 -8.85
N ARG A 229 14.95 16.59 -8.86
CA ARG A 229 15.67 17.07 -10.05
C ARG A 229 15.47 16.11 -11.23
N LEU A 230 15.59 14.80 -11.00
CA LEU A 230 15.38 13.79 -12.05
C LEU A 230 13.95 13.85 -12.62
N LEU A 231 12.95 14.09 -11.76
CA LEU A 231 11.57 14.26 -12.20
C LEU A 231 11.39 15.54 -13.00
N VAL A 232 11.93 16.66 -12.52
CA VAL A 232 11.81 17.98 -13.20
C VAL A 232 12.43 17.95 -14.60
N ASP A 233 13.50 17.19 -14.81
CA ASP A 233 14.13 17.00 -16.13
C ASP A 233 13.21 16.29 -17.14
N GLN A 234 12.15 15.59 -16.69
CA GLN A 234 11.19 14.91 -17.56
C GLN A 234 9.99 15.79 -17.94
N LEU A 235 9.79 16.94 -17.26
CA LEU A 235 8.63 17.79 -17.44
C LEU A 235 8.70 18.61 -18.72
N THR A 236 7.54 18.89 -19.27
CA THR A 236 7.33 19.65 -20.51
C THR A 236 6.58 20.96 -20.25
N GLU A 237 6.38 21.76 -21.30
CA GLU A 237 5.58 22.99 -21.22
C GLU A 237 4.09 22.75 -20.88
N ARG A 238 3.61 21.50 -21.11
CA ARG A 238 2.24 21.07 -20.83
C ARG A 238 2.00 20.82 -19.35
N ASP A 239 3.08 20.51 -18.61
CA ASP A 239 3.04 20.16 -17.20
C ASP A 239 3.13 21.41 -16.32
N ARG A 240 2.59 21.33 -15.11
CA ARG A 240 2.67 22.37 -14.09
C ARG A 240 3.13 21.80 -12.77
N VAL A 241 3.94 22.57 -12.05
CA VAL A 241 4.44 22.21 -10.72
C VAL A 241 4.13 23.31 -9.72
N SER A 242 3.59 22.94 -8.57
CA SER A 242 3.54 23.75 -7.36
C SER A 242 4.35 23.08 -6.25
N ILE A 243 4.96 23.86 -5.36
CA ILE A 243 5.69 23.32 -4.19
C ILE A 243 5.08 23.90 -2.92
N VAL A 244 4.56 23.01 -2.10
CA VAL A 244 4.07 23.27 -0.74
C VAL A 244 5.00 22.57 0.24
N VAL A 245 5.39 23.26 1.29
CA VAL A 245 6.18 22.66 2.37
C VAL A 245 5.38 22.66 3.66
N TYR A 246 5.73 21.74 4.55
CA TYR A 246 5.24 21.76 5.92
C TYR A 246 6.36 21.42 6.89
N ALA A 247 6.32 22.12 8.02
CA ALA A 247 7.14 21.93 9.21
C ALA A 247 6.37 22.49 10.41
N GLY A 248 6.89 23.47 11.15
CA GLY A 248 6.12 24.19 12.19
C GLY A 248 4.92 24.99 11.65
N ALA A 249 4.90 25.28 10.35
CA ALA A 249 3.79 25.86 9.60
C ALA A 249 3.80 25.34 8.16
N ALA A 250 2.66 25.44 7.48
CA ALA A 250 2.57 25.16 6.05
C ALA A 250 2.83 26.41 5.22
N GLY A 251 3.47 26.28 4.05
CA GLY A 251 3.77 27.39 3.18
C GLY A 251 3.82 27.01 1.70
N LEU A 252 3.33 27.90 0.84
CA LEU A 252 3.49 27.81 -0.62
C LEU A 252 4.86 28.41 -1.00
N VAL A 253 5.80 27.55 -1.40
CA VAL A 253 7.16 27.92 -1.80
C VAL A 253 7.22 28.29 -3.28
N LEU A 254 6.48 27.56 -4.12
CA LEU A 254 6.38 27.80 -5.55
C LEU A 254 4.92 27.70 -5.98
N PRO A 255 4.32 28.80 -6.50
CA PRO A 255 3.00 28.73 -7.12
C PRO A 255 3.08 27.92 -8.42
N SER A 256 1.92 27.57 -9.01
CA SER A 256 1.84 26.79 -10.25
C SER A 256 2.72 27.39 -11.35
N THR A 257 3.78 26.66 -11.69
CA THR A 257 4.84 27.05 -12.63
C THR A 257 4.89 26.04 -13.77
N SER A 258 5.07 26.48 -15.02
CA SER A 258 5.21 25.58 -16.17
C SER A 258 6.43 24.67 -16.02
N GLY A 259 6.31 23.39 -16.39
CA GLY A 259 7.41 22.43 -16.42
C GLY A 259 8.56 22.86 -17.33
N ALA A 260 8.30 23.71 -18.33
CA ALA A 260 9.36 24.31 -19.16
C ALA A 260 10.27 25.28 -18.38
N ASP A 261 9.80 25.87 -17.27
CA ASP A 261 10.61 26.76 -16.42
C ASP A 261 11.35 25.96 -15.33
N GLN A 262 12.09 24.94 -15.77
CA GLN A 262 12.85 24.04 -14.91
C GLN A 262 13.80 24.82 -13.97
N ALA A 263 14.42 25.89 -14.45
CA ALA A 263 15.36 26.68 -13.64
C ALA A 263 14.69 27.30 -12.40
N THR A 264 13.47 27.83 -12.53
CA THR A 264 12.69 28.37 -11.42
C THR A 264 12.26 27.27 -10.44
N ILE A 265 11.81 26.10 -10.96
CA ILE A 265 11.41 24.96 -10.13
C ILE A 265 12.62 24.44 -9.34
N LEU A 266 13.76 24.21 -10.01
CA LEU A 266 14.98 23.72 -9.37
C LEU A 266 15.52 24.71 -8.33
N ALA A 267 15.50 26.02 -8.62
CA ALA A 267 15.90 27.05 -7.66
C ALA A 267 15.01 27.09 -6.42
N ALA A 268 13.72 26.75 -6.55
CA ALA A 268 12.80 26.61 -5.41
C ALA A 268 13.15 25.37 -4.55
N ILE A 269 13.41 24.24 -5.19
CA ILE A 269 13.84 22.98 -4.52
C ILE A 269 15.17 23.21 -3.78
N ASP A 270 16.14 23.89 -4.40
CA ASP A 270 17.45 24.11 -3.80
C ASP A 270 17.43 24.94 -2.52
N ARG A 271 16.50 25.90 -2.43
CA ARG A 271 16.33 26.76 -1.26
C ARG A 271 15.64 26.09 -0.07
N LEU A 272 15.12 24.87 -0.23
CA LEU A 272 14.51 24.17 0.88
C LEU A 272 15.56 23.83 1.95
N GLU A 273 15.25 24.08 3.19
CA GLU A 273 16.09 23.80 4.35
C GLU A 273 15.27 23.07 5.40
N ALA A 274 15.86 22.05 6.02
CA ALA A 274 15.20 21.31 7.09
C ALA A 274 15.20 22.13 8.39
N GLY A 275 14.04 22.20 9.08
CA GLY A 275 13.91 22.89 10.36
C GLY A 275 12.47 22.95 10.86
N GLY A 276 12.29 23.16 12.17
CA GLY A 276 10.97 23.23 12.81
C GLY A 276 10.38 21.89 13.20
N SER A 277 9.14 21.91 13.71
CA SER A 277 8.34 20.74 14.09
C SER A 277 7.42 20.34 12.95
N THR A 278 6.79 19.16 13.03
CA THR A 278 5.92 18.61 11.96
C THR A 278 4.47 19.03 12.16
N ALA A 279 3.87 19.73 11.16
CA ALA A 279 2.45 20.11 11.12
C ALA A 279 1.83 19.75 9.75
N GLY A 280 1.68 18.45 9.48
CA GLY A 280 1.26 17.92 8.18
C GLY A 280 -0.17 18.29 7.76
N GLY A 281 -1.12 18.45 8.70
CA GLY A 281 -2.52 18.68 8.38
C GLY A 281 -2.80 19.98 7.62
N ALA A 282 -2.14 21.08 7.97
CA ALA A 282 -2.26 22.33 7.23
C ALA A 282 -1.58 22.24 5.85
N GLY A 283 -0.47 21.47 5.75
CA GLY A 283 0.25 21.23 4.50
C GLY A 283 -0.59 20.52 3.46
N ILE A 284 -1.22 19.40 3.84
CA ILE A 284 -2.01 18.62 2.89
C ILE A 284 -3.26 19.38 2.43
N GLN A 285 -3.91 20.14 3.30
CA GLN A 285 -5.03 20.99 2.91
C GLN A 285 -4.60 22.07 1.89
N LEU A 286 -3.45 22.70 2.11
CA LEU A 286 -2.89 23.71 1.19
C LEU A 286 -2.52 23.05 -0.15
N ALA A 287 -1.93 21.86 -0.15
CA ALA A 287 -1.59 21.13 -1.35
C ALA A 287 -2.84 20.77 -2.17
N TYR A 288 -3.92 20.28 -1.54
CA TYR A 288 -5.17 20.03 -2.24
C TYR A 288 -5.82 21.31 -2.79
N ASN A 289 -5.73 22.42 -2.09
CA ASN A 289 -6.22 23.70 -2.59
C ASN A 289 -5.42 24.12 -3.86
N GLN A 290 -4.09 23.99 -3.85
CA GLN A 290 -3.26 24.28 -5.01
C GLN A 290 -3.56 23.34 -6.19
N ALA A 291 -3.76 22.05 -5.93
CA ALA A 291 -4.14 21.09 -6.97
C ALA A 291 -5.50 21.42 -7.58
N GLN A 292 -6.46 21.87 -6.77
CA GLN A 292 -7.81 22.23 -7.22
C GLN A 292 -7.84 23.56 -7.97
N GLU A 293 -7.10 24.57 -7.52
CA GLU A 293 -6.99 25.89 -8.19
C GLU A 293 -6.37 25.79 -9.60
N ASN A 294 -5.49 24.80 -9.80
CA ASN A 294 -4.78 24.60 -11.06
C ASN A 294 -5.21 23.30 -11.77
N PHE A 295 -6.41 22.81 -11.47
CA PHE A 295 -6.93 21.55 -12.00
C PHE A 295 -6.97 21.54 -13.53
N ILE A 296 -6.41 20.50 -14.13
CA ILE A 296 -6.41 20.27 -15.58
C ILE A 296 -7.50 19.23 -15.90
N PRO A 297 -8.62 19.60 -16.53
CA PRO A 297 -9.65 18.66 -16.94
C PRO A 297 -9.10 17.60 -17.93
N GLY A 298 -9.26 16.33 -17.63
CA GLY A 298 -8.70 15.23 -18.44
C GLY A 298 -7.19 15.04 -18.30
N GLY A 299 -6.53 15.85 -17.48
CA GLY A 299 -5.12 15.73 -17.15
C GLY A 299 -4.89 14.90 -15.88
N ASN A 300 -3.63 14.66 -15.56
CA ASN A 300 -3.22 14.02 -14.31
C ASN A 300 -3.03 15.08 -13.22
N ASN A 301 -3.94 15.13 -12.26
CA ASN A 301 -3.87 16.03 -11.12
C ASN A 301 -3.42 15.23 -9.89
N ARG A 302 -2.20 15.48 -9.39
CA ARG A 302 -1.59 14.63 -8.37
C ARG A 302 -0.81 15.42 -7.34
N ILE A 303 -0.98 15.02 -6.08
CA ILE A 303 -0.09 15.43 -4.99
C ILE A 303 0.97 14.35 -4.83
N ILE A 304 2.23 14.77 -4.72
CA ILE A 304 3.35 13.90 -4.37
C ILE A 304 3.83 14.34 -2.99
N LEU A 305 3.43 13.59 -1.98
CA LEU A 305 3.84 13.80 -0.58
C LEU A 305 5.18 13.11 -0.34
N ALA A 306 6.17 13.85 0.14
CA ALA A 306 7.45 13.30 0.57
C ALA A 306 7.65 13.55 2.08
N THR A 307 7.89 12.48 2.85
CA THR A 307 7.97 12.52 4.32
C THR A 307 8.91 11.44 4.86
N ASP A 308 9.42 11.60 6.07
CA ASP A 308 10.18 10.57 6.79
C ASP A 308 9.31 9.68 7.71
N GLY A 309 7.99 9.75 7.55
CA GLY A 309 7.01 8.90 8.24
C GLY A 309 6.28 9.58 9.39
N ASP A 310 6.80 10.68 9.95
CA ASP A 310 6.11 11.44 11.02
C ASP A 310 5.11 12.45 10.43
N PHE A 311 4.16 11.92 9.62
CA PHE A 311 3.08 12.73 9.06
C PHE A 311 2.00 12.97 10.12
N ASN A 312 2.26 13.93 11.01
CA ASN A 312 1.34 14.31 12.06
C ASN A 312 0.35 15.37 11.55
N VAL A 313 -0.93 15.01 11.50
CA VAL A 313 -2.00 15.90 11.00
C VAL A 313 -2.53 16.91 12.03
N GLY A 314 -1.95 16.94 13.23
CA GLY A 314 -2.34 17.89 14.27
C GLY A 314 -3.70 17.57 14.90
N ALA A 315 -4.60 18.56 14.95
CA ALA A 315 -5.91 18.43 15.59
C ALA A 315 -6.93 17.58 14.83
N SER A 316 -6.66 17.22 13.55
CA SER A 316 -7.54 16.36 12.75
C SER A 316 -7.31 14.90 13.10
N SER A 317 -8.38 14.10 13.19
CA SER A 317 -8.24 12.66 13.34
C SER A 317 -7.77 12.00 12.03
N ASP A 318 -7.08 10.86 12.10
CA ASP A 318 -6.70 10.08 10.92
C ASP A 318 -7.93 9.75 10.05
N SER A 319 -9.09 9.51 10.66
CA SER A 319 -10.35 9.28 9.95
C SER A 319 -10.85 10.50 9.15
N GLU A 320 -10.62 11.72 9.62
CA GLU A 320 -10.96 12.94 8.88
C GLU A 320 -10.03 13.15 7.70
N LEU A 321 -8.74 12.85 7.89
CA LEU A 321 -7.75 12.89 6.83
C LEU A 321 -8.11 11.90 5.70
N VAL A 322 -8.42 10.65 6.05
CA VAL A 322 -8.83 9.62 5.09
C VAL A 322 -10.06 10.06 4.29
N ARG A 323 -11.12 10.56 4.96
CA ARG A 323 -12.32 11.04 4.27
C ARG A 323 -12.04 12.21 3.32
N MET A 324 -11.14 13.13 3.71
CA MET A 324 -10.75 14.24 2.85
C MET A 324 -10.01 13.72 1.60
N ILE A 325 -9.09 12.79 1.78
CA ILE A 325 -8.33 12.17 0.67
C ILE A 325 -9.31 11.46 -0.29
N GLU A 326 -10.22 10.63 0.22
CA GLU A 326 -11.24 9.95 -0.59
C GLU A 326 -12.11 10.95 -1.37
N GLN A 327 -12.57 12.03 -0.72
CA GLN A 327 -13.35 13.07 -1.40
C GLN A 327 -12.55 13.76 -2.52
N LYS A 328 -11.26 14.00 -2.32
CA LYS A 328 -10.40 14.64 -3.33
C LYS A 328 -10.05 13.68 -4.46
N ARG A 329 -9.83 12.41 -4.16
CA ARG A 329 -9.70 11.32 -5.14
C ARG A 329 -10.92 11.27 -6.06
N ASP A 330 -12.12 11.27 -5.49
CA ASP A 330 -13.39 11.24 -6.25
C ASP A 330 -13.56 12.49 -7.12
N ALA A 331 -12.90 13.60 -6.76
CA ALA A 331 -12.81 14.81 -7.58
C ALA A 331 -11.69 14.77 -8.62
N GLY A 332 -10.93 13.67 -8.74
CA GLY A 332 -9.86 13.47 -9.72
C GLY A 332 -8.51 14.04 -9.30
N ILE A 333 -8.24 14.23 -8.00
CA ILE A 333 -6.93 14.65 -7.47
C ILE A 333 -6.35 13.49 -6.65
N PHE A 334 -5.29 12.87 -7.14
CA PHE A 334 -4.66 11.67 -6.57
C PHE A 334 -3.53 12.02 -5.60
N LEU A 335 -3.14 11.06 -4.75
CA LEU A 335 -2.10 11.23 -3.73
C LEU A 335 -1.09 10.09 -3.81
N THR A 336 0.13 10.39 -4.27
CA THR A 336 1.29 9.48 -4.19
C THR A 336 2.13 9.86 -2.97
N ILE A 337 2.66 8.85 -2.26
CA ILE A 337 3.47 9.04 -1.06
C ILE A 337 4.86 8.45 -1.26
N LEU A 338 5.87 9.26 -0.95
CA LEU A 338 7.27 8.87 -0.98
C LEU A 338 7.84 8.92 0.44
N GLY A 339 8.17 7.75 0.99
CA GLY A 339 8.82 7.62 2.29
C GLY A 339 10.34 7.76 2.18
N PHE A 340 10.96 8.42 3.15
CA PHE A 340 12.40 8.64 3.20
C PHE A 340 12.96 8.33 4.61
N GLY A 341 14.23 8.00 4.68
CA GLY A 341 14.98 7.94 5.95
C GLY A 341 14.63 6.75 6.83
N THR A 342 14.97 6.82 8.11
CA THR A 342 14.86 5.75 9.11
C THR A 342 14.43 6.31 10.46
N GLY A 343 13.98 5.44 11.37
CA GLY A 343 13.75 5.78 12.78
C GLY A 343 12.31 6.11 13.14
N ASN A 344 11.58 6.88 12.33
CA ASN A 344 10.16 7.25 12.55
C ASN A 344 9.20 6.72 11.49
N TYR A 345 9.67 5.82 10.67
CA TYR A 345 8.96 5.30 9.52
C TYR A 345 7.65 4.59 9.92
N LYS A 346 6.50 5.06 9.39
CA LYS A 346 5.15 4.53 9.67
C LYS A 346 4.57 3.93 8.40
N ASP A 347 5.07 2.78 8.03
CA ASP A 347 4.78 2.07 6.79
C ASP A 347 3.28 1.93 6.51
N ALA A 348 2.54 1.26 7.39
CA ALA A 348 1.12 0.99 7.21
C ALA A 348 0.26 2.26 7.04
N LYS A 349 0.61 3.36 7.73
CA LYS A 349 -0.13 4.62 7.58
C LYS A 349 0.10 5.24 6.21
N MET A 350 1.33 5.23 5.71
CA MET A 350 1.65 5.80 4.40
C MET A 350 1.01 4.98 3.28
N GLU A 351 1.07 3.66 3.36
CA GLU A 351 0.37 2.74 2.46
C GLU A 351 -1.13 3.04 2.44
N GLN A 352 -1.79 3.05 3.60
CA GLN A 352 -3.23 3.33 3.70
C GLN A 352 -3.63 4.66 3.06
N LEU A 353 -2.85 5.74 3.28
CA LEU A 353 -3.17 7.06 2.73
C LEU A 353 -2.98 7.10 1.22
N ALA A 354 -1.97 6.43 0.67
CA ALA A 354 -1.75 6.32 -0.77
C ALA A 354 -2.89 5.54 -1.45
N ASP A 355 -3.27 4.37 -0.91
CA ASP A 355 -4.40 3.57 -1.38
C ASP A 355 -5.70 4.38 -1.42
N LYS A 356 -6.02 5.09 -0.33
CA LYS A 356 -7.22 5.94 -0.26
C LYS A 356 -7.19 7.12 -1.22
N GLY A 357 -5.99 7.49 -1.68
CA GLY A 357 -5.74 8.57 -2.63
C GLY A 357 -5.61 8.11 -4.08
N ASN A 358 -5.83 6.84 -4.43
CA ASN A 358 -5.53 6.25 -5.75
C ASN A 358 -4.14 6.64 -6.25
N GLY A 359 -3.15 6.51 -5.37
CA GLY A 359 -1.76 6.75 -5.68
C GLY A 359 -0.90 5.58 -5.26
N ASN A 360 0.39 5.68 -5.48
CA ASN A 360 1.35 4.65 -5.14
C ASN A 360 2.12 5.05 -3.88
N TYR A 361 2.53 4.07 -3.11
CA TYR A 361 3.44 4.23 -2.00
C TYR A 361 4.80 3.61 -2.34
N ALA A 362 5.86 4.39 -2.22
CA ALA A 362 7.23 3.95 -2.45
C ALA A 362 8.15 4.43 -1.33
N TYR A 363 9.13 3.61 -0.97
CA TYR A 363 10.20 3.98 -0.03
C TYR A 363 11.50 4.27 -0.79
N ILE A 364 11.99 5.49 -0.69
CA ILE A 364 13.17 5.96 -1.41
C ILE A 364 14.40 5.86 -0.49
N ASP A 365 15.16 4.77 -0.65
CA ASP A 365 16.39 4.52 0.09
C ASP A 365 17.65 5.03 -0.64
N THR A 366 17.58 5.12 -1.98
CA THR A 366 18.71 5.49 -2.84
C THR A 366 18.26 6.38 -4.00
N ILE A 367 19.23 7.04 -4.65
CA ILE A 367 18.98 7.81 -5.88
C ILE A 367 18.55 6.91 -7.05
N ARG A 368 18.94 5.62 -7.06
CA ARG A 368 18.47 4.65 -8.06
C ARG A 368 17.00 4.35 -7.88
N GLU A 369 16.54 4.21 -6.64
CA GLU A 369 15.12 4.08 -6.34
C GLU A 369 14.33 5.34 -6.72
N ALA A 370 14.85 6.51 -6.39
CA ALA A 370 14.25 7.77 -6.83
C ALA A 370 14.12 7.83 -8.37
N LYS A 371 15.16 7.39 -9.13
CA LYS A 371 15.09 7.30 -10.60
C LYS A 371 14.02 6.31 -11.05
N LYS A 372 13.95 5.11 -10.43
CA LYS A 372 12.95 4.09 -10.75
C LYS A 372 11.54 4.66 -10.62
N VAL A 373 11.20 5.17 -9.44
CA VAL A 373 9.84 5.63 -9.09
C VAL A 373 9.46 6.92 -9.84
N LEU A 374 10.38 7.90 -9.90
CA LEU A 374 10.08 9.24 -10.42
C LEU A 374 10.34 9.41 -11.92
N VAL A 375 11.03 8.48 -12.57
CA VAL A 375 11.38 8.59 -13.99
C VAL A 375 10.94 7.34 -14.77
N SER A 376 11.38 6.15 -14.34
CA SER A 376 11.15 4.94 -15.13
C SER A 376 9.68 4.48 -15.08
N GLU A 377 9.03 4.59 -13.93
CA GLU A 377 7.64 4.17 -13.68
C GLU A 377 6.63 5.34 -13.79
N MET A 378 7.10 6.53 -14.12
CA MET A 378 6.28 7.73 -14.17
C MET A 378 5.08 7.59 -15.12
N ALA A 379 5.25 6.96 -16.30
CA ALA A 379 4.16 6.74 -17.25
C ALA A 379 3.04 5.89 -16.65
N GLY A 380 3.37 4.81 -15.93
CA GLY A 380 2.42 3.96 -15.22
C GLY A 380 1.71 4.70 -14.09
N THR A 381 2.43 5.55 -13.36
CA THR A 381 1.87 6.36 -12.28
C THR A 381 0.97 7.49 -12.81
N LEU A 382 1.29 8.09 -13.96
CA LEU A 382 0.58 9.26 -14.50
C LEU A 382 -0.63 8.92 -15.38
N LEU A 383 -0.68 7.73 -15.98
CA LEU A 383 -1.75 7.34 -16.90
C LEU A 383 -2.40 6.03 -16.46
N THR A 384 -3.54 6.13 -15.80
CA THR A 384 -4.42 4.98 -15.51
C THR A 384 -5.07 4.49 -16.79
N ILE A 385 -4.89 3.22 -17.15
CA ILE A 385 -5.51 2.57 -18.32
C ILE A 385 -6.73 1.72 -17.95
N ALA A 386 -6.83 1.31 -16.70
CA ALA A 386 -7.97 0.61 -16.13
C ALA A 386 -8.13 0.94 -14.65
N LYS A 387 -9.36 1.09 -14.18
CA LYS A 387 -9.70 1.35 -12.77
C LYS A 387 -10.63 0.26 -12.23
N ASP A 388 -10.72 0.16 -10.90
CA ASP A 388 -11.50 -0.88 -10.19
C ASP A 388 -11.13 -2.30 -10.65
N VAL A 389 -9.84 -2.56 -10.78
CA VAL A 389 -9.34 -3.83 -11.29
C VAL A 389 -9.37 -4.91 -10.21
N LYS A 390 -10.12 -5.97 -10.50
CA LYS A 390 -10.30 -7.12 -9.61
C LYS A 390 -9.95 -8.40 -10.33
N ILE A 391 -9.23 -9.26 -9.65
CA ILE A 391 -8.92 -10.60 -10.14
C ILE A 391 -9.67 -11.62 -9.28
N GLN A 392 -10.31 -12.57 -9.93
CA GLN A 392 -10.88 -13.74 -9.29
C GLN A 392 -10.39 -15.00 -9.99
N ILE A 393 -9.82 -15.91 -9.21
CA ILE A 393 -9.43 -17.23 -9.70
C ILE A 393 -10.49 -18.22 -9.28
N GLU A 394 -10.99 -18.98 -10.26
CA GLU A 394 -11.86 -20.12 -10.03
C GLU A 394 -11.07 -21.42 -10.24
N PHE A 395 -10.80 -22.13 -9.16
CA PHE A 395 -10.07 -23.40 -9.18
C PHE A 395 -11.00 -24.56 -9.52
N ASN A 396 -10.52 -25.48 -10.35
CA ASN A 396 -11.23 -26.73 -10.65
C ASN A 396 -11.01 -27.75 -9.52
N PRO A 397 -12.00 -28.07 -8.68
CA PRO A 397 -11.82 -28.99 -7.55
C PRO A 397 -11.54 -30.44 -7.96
N ALA A 398 -11.76 -30.83 -9.23
CA ALA A 398 -11.38 -32.13 -9.75
C ALA A 398 -9.86 -32.25 -9.98
N LYS A 399 -9.16 -31.12 -10.11
CA LYS A 399 -7.72 -31.03 -10.39
C LYS A 399 -6.92 -30.47 -9.22
N VAL A 400 -7.49 -29.54 -8.47
CA VAL A 400 -6.87 -28.82 -7.35
C VAL A 400 -7.53 -29.26 -6.05
N LYS A 401 -6.76 -29.85 -5.14
CA LYS A 401 -7.22 -30.18 -3.79
C LYS A 401 -7.33 -28.94 -2.91
N ALA A 402 -6.27 -28.11 -2.92
CA ALA A 402 -6.20 -26.87 -2.19
C ALA A 402 -5.24 -25.90 -2.87
N TYR A 403 -5.36 -24.64 -2.53
CA TYR A 403 -4.53 -23.56 -3.06
C TYR A 403 -4.24 -22.51 -1.99
N ARG A 404 -3.16 -21.77 -2.19
CA ARG A 404 -2.74 -20.62 -1.37
C ARG A 404 -2.21 -19.50 -2.27
N LEU A 405 -2.70 -18.29 -2.11
CA LEU A 405 -2.12 -17.09 -2.73
C LEU A 405 -0.85 -16.73 -1.96
N VAL A 406 0.25 -16.50 -2.67
CA VAL A 406 1.55 -16.15 -2.10
C VAL A 406 1.67 -14.63 -2.00
N GLY A 407 1.64 -14.09 -0.78
CA GLY A 407 1.52 -12.65 -0.56
C GLY A 407 0.08 -12.15 -0.72
N TYR A 408 -0.09 -10.85 -0.91
CA TYR A 408 -1.40 -10.19 -1.10
C TYR A 408 -2.35 -10.30 0.11
N GLU A 409 -1.83 -10.54 1.30
CA GLU A 409 -2.64 -10.75 2.50
C GLU A 409 -3.57 -9.55 2.80
N ASN A 410 -3.08 -8.33 2.58
CA ASN A 410 -3.83 -7.09 2.76
C ASN A 410 -4.64 -6.64 1.52
N ARG A 411 -4.60 -7.42 0.43
CA ARG A 411 -5.28 -7.13 -0.85
C ARG A 411 -6.42 -8.11 -1.16
N LEU A 412 -6.72 -9.03 -0.24
CA LEU A 412 -7.83 -9.97 -0.40
C LEU A 412 -9.17 -9.24 -0.42
N LEU A 413 -10.06 -9.70 -1.29
CA LEU A 413 -11.43 -9.23 -1.41
C LEU A 413 -12.41 -10.38 -1.11
N ALA A 414 -13.60 -10.04 -0.64
CA ALA A 414 -14.66 -11.04 -0.57
C ALA A 414 -15.04 -11.50 -1.99
N LYS A 415 -15.43 -12.77 -2.14
CA LYS A 415 -15.79 -13.32 -3.47
C LYS A 415 -16.96 -12.56 -4.11
N GLU A 416 -17.84 -11.98 -3.30
CA GLU A 416 -18.98 -11.16 -3.71
C GLU A 416 -18.53 -9.78 -4.25
N ASP A 417 -17.39 -9.26 -3.76
CA ASP A 417 -16.86 -7.95 -4.19
C ASP A 417 -16.40 -7.96 -5.65
N PHE A 418 -16.14 -9.13 -6.24
CA PHE A 418 -15.77 -9.24 -7.65
C PHE A 418 -16.82 -8.68 -8.59
N VAL A 419 -18.11 -8.93 -8.30
CA VAL A 419 -19.24 -8.46 -9.13
C VAL A 419 -19.83 -7.14 -8.65
N ASP A 420 -19.38 -6.62 -7.50
CA ASP A 420 -19.86 -5.36 -6.93
C ASP A 420 -19.08 -4.18 -7.50
N ASP A 421 -19.74 -3.39 -8.37
CA ASP A 421 -19.17 -2.20 -9.00
C ASP A 421 -19.05 -1.00 -8.05
N THR A 422 -19.55 -1.10 -6.82
CA THR A 422 -19.43 -0.05 -5.80
C THR A 422 -18.18 -0.21 -4.93
N LYS A 423 -17.56 -1.39 -4.99
CA LYS A 423 -16.32 -1.68 -4.27
C LYS A 423 -15.12 -1.19 -5.08
N ASP A 424 -14.41 -0.25 -4.48
CA ASP A 424 -13.14 0.25 -4.99
C ASP A 424 -12.08 -0.84 -4.95
N ALA A 425 -11.25 -0.90 -6.00
CA ALA A 425 -10.14 -1.83 -6.14
C ALA A 425 -9.00 -1.13 -6.89
N GLY A 426 -7.85 -1.77 -6.99
CA GLY A 426 -6.64 -1.17 -7.55
C GLY A 426 -6.79 -0.62 -8.98
N GLU A 427 -5.86 0.24 -9.34
CA GLU A 427 -5.77 0.84 -10.67
C GLU A 427 -4.57 0.27 -11.44
N LEU A 428 -4.72 0.12 -12.75
CA LEU A 428 -3.63 -0.31 -13.62
C LEU A 428 -3.14 0.86 -14.46
N GLY A 429 -1.87 1.19 -14.30
CA GLY A 429 -1.19 2.22 -15.08
C GLY A 429 -0.63 1.71 -16.41
N ALA A 430 -0.35 2.64 -17.33
CA ALA A 430 0.23 2.33 -18.65
C ALA A 430 1.60 1.65 -18.52
N GLY A 431 1.77 0.52 -19.21
CA GLY A 431 3.01 -0.26 -19.19
C GLY A 431 3.29 -1.02 -17.88
N HIS A 432 2.44 -0.89 -16.88
CA HIS A 432 2.62 -1.57 -15.60
C HIS A 432 2.43 -3.08 -15.74
N THR A 433 3.21 -3.86 -14.98
CA THR A 433 3.06 -5.31 -14.88
C THR A 433 2.61 -5.69 -13.47
N VAL A 434 1.72 -6.68 -13.36
CA VAL A 434 1.33 -7.28 -12.09
C VAL A 434 1.55 -8.78 -12.17
N THR A 435 2.16 -9.34 -11.13
CA THR A 435 2.47 -10.77 -11.04
C THR A 435 1.90 -11.32 -9.74
N ALA A 436 1.07 -12.37 -9.84
CA ALA A 436 0.57 -13.12 -8.69
C ALA A 436 0.96 -14.60 -8.82
N LEU A 437 1.30 -15.20 -7.68
CA LEU A 437 1.67 -16.61 -7.59
C LEU A 437 0.69 -17.36 -6.67
N TYR A 438 0.24 -18.54 -7.14
CA TYR A 438 -0.50 -19.47 -6.33
C TYR A 438 0.26 -20.77 -6.16
N GLU A 439 0.43 -21.18 -4.93
CA GLU A 439 0.87 -22.54 -4.59
C GLU A 439 -0.36 -23.44 -4.50
N ILE A 440 -0.37 -24.55 -5.25
CA ILE A 440 -1.49 -25.47 -5.31
C ILE A 440 -1.07 -26.88 -4.91
N ILE A 441 -1.97 -27.57 -4.23
CA ILE A 441 -1.88 -29.00 -3.93
C ILE A 441 -2.72 -29.72 -4.98
N PRO A 442 -2.12 -30.56 -5.86
CA PRO A 442 -2.88 -31.33 -6.85
C PRO A 442 -3.91 -32.25 -6.20
N ALA A 443 -5.04 -32.50 -6.85
CA ALA A 443 -6.07 -33.42 -6.34
C ALA A 443 -5.54 -34.85 -6.14
N SER A 444 -4.51 -35.25 -6.88
CA SER A 444 -3.83 -36.55 -6.78
C SER A 444 -2.87 -36.68 -5.59
N ALA A 445 -2.49 -35.57 -4.94
CA ALA A 445 -1.55 -35.60 -3.82
C ALA A 445 -2.18 -36.27 -2.58
N ASP A 446 -1.38 -37.10 -1.88
CA ASP A 446 -1.80 -37.76 -0.63
C ASP A 446 -1.59 -36.87 0.62
N GLU A 447 -1.59 -35.57 0.43
CA GLU A 447 -1.44 -34.58 1.50
C GLU A 447 -2.79 -34.26 2.14
N LYS A 448 -2.81 -34.15 3.47
CA LYS A 448 -4.01 -33.77 4.23
C LYS A 448 -4.11 -32.27 4.37
N VAL A 449 -5.10 -31.69 3.73
CA VAL A 449 -5.51 -30.29 3.96
C VAL A 449 -6.39 -30.21 5.20
N ARG A 450 -6.42 -29.07 5.89
CA ARG A 450 -7.36 -28.85 7.00
C ARG A 450 -8.78 -29.07 6.47
N PRO A 451 -9.53 -30.07 6.99
CA PRO A 451 -10.85 -30.37 6.46
C PRO A 451 -11.81 -29.23 6.82
N THR A 452 -12.59 -28.80 5.84
CA THR A 452 -13.79 -28.01 6.11
C THR A 452 -14.85 -28.95 6.70
N ALA A 453 -15.60 -28.48 7.70
CA ALA A 453 -16.68 -29.28 8.28
C ALA A 453 -17.72 -29.63 7.21
N GLU A 454 -18.21 -30.88 7.22
CA GLU A 454 -19.27 -31.30 6.32
C GLU A 454 -20.51 -30.40 6.46
N LEU A 455 -21.05 -29.96 5.32
CA LEU A 455 -22.21 -29.09 5.31
C LEU A 455 -23.48 -29.92 5.50
N LYS A 456 -24.26 -29.57 6.51
CA LYS A 456 -25.54 -30.29 6.82
C LYS A 456 -26.62 -30.04 5.76
N TYR A 457 -26.60 -28.89 5.11
CA TYR A 457 -27.71 -28.40 4.26
C TYR A 457 -27.32 -28.25 2.80
N GLN A 458 -26.10 -28.63 2.43
CA GLN A 458 -25.59 -28.50 1.07
C GLN A 458 -24.68 -29.68 0.75
N GLU A 459 -24.83 -30.25 -0.44
CA GLU A 459 -23.90 -31.22 -1.03
C GLU A 459 -23.13 -30.53 -2.16
N SER A 460 -21.80 -30.60 -2.14
CA SER A 460 -20.95 -30.09 -3.22
C SER A 460 -20.80 -31.16 -4.29
N THR A 461 -21.38 -30.95 -5.47
CA THR A 461 -21.24 -31.83 -6.63
C THR A 461 -20.51 -31.10 -7.75
N LEU A 462 -19.57 -31.81 -8.40
CA LEU A 462 -18.83 -31.25 -9.54
C LEU A 462 -19.70 -31.13 -10.77
N SER A 463 -19.55 -30.05 -11.53
CA SER A 463 -20.16 -29.90 -12.85
C SER A 463 -19.49 -30.80 -13.89
N ASN A 464 -20.12 -31.00 -15.05
CA ASN A 464 -19.49 -31.72 -16.16
C ASN A 464 -18.22 -31.00 -16.69
N GLN A 465 -18.14 -29.70 -16.55
CA GLN A 465 -16.98 -28.89 -16.96
C GLN A 465 -15.74 -29.20 -16.13
N ALA A 466 -15.92 -29.55 -14.85
CA ALA A 466 -14.82 -29.93 -13.97
C ALA A 466 -14.07 -31.21 -14.43
N GLN A 467 -14.69 -32.02 -15.31
CA GLN A 467 -14.06 -33.22 -15.90
C GLN A 467 -13.13 -32.88 -17.09
N GLY A 468 -13.10 -31.62 -17.53
CA GLY A 468 -12.21 -31.15 -18.58
C GLY A 468 -10.75 -31.05 -18.15
N ASP A 469 -9.91 -30.54 -19.04
CA ASP A 469 -8.46 -30.37 -18.82
C ASP A 469 -8.10 -29.02 -18.20
N GLU A 470 -9.08 -28.19 -17.87
CA GLU A 470 -8.84 -26.89 -17.22
C GLU A 470 -8.50 -27.10 -15.72
N LEU A 471 -7.37 -26.49 -15.31
CA LEU A 471 -6.91 -26.47 -13.91
C LEU A 471 -7.65 -25.37 -13.12
N LEU A 472 -7.75 -24.21 -13.71
CA LEU A 472 -8.38 -23.03 -13.15
C LEU A 472 -8.77 -22.03 -14.24
N THR A 473 -9.57 -21.05 -13.88
CA THR A 473 -9.94 -19.93 -14.76
C THR A 473 -9.59 -18.61 -14.06
N VAL A 474 -8.81 -17.77 -14.75
CA VAL A 474 -8.55 -16.40 -14.33
C VAL A 474 -9.67 -15.51 -14.86
N LYS A 475 -10.39 -14.85 -13.96
CA LYS A 475 -11.40 -13.84 -14.29
C LYS A 475 -10.84 -12.48 -13.91
N PHE A 476 -10.88 -11.55 -14.82
CA PHE A 476 -10.37 -10.19 -14.66
C PHE A 476 -11.50 -9.21 -14.94
N ARG A 477 -11.78 -8.32 -14.00
CA ARG A 477 -12.87 -7.34 -14.11
C ARG A 477 -12.31 -5.94 -13.88
N TYR A 478 -12.68 -5.01 -14.78
CA TYR A 478 -12.17 -3.65 -14.73
C TYR A 478 -13.17 -2.65 -15.34
N LYS A 479 -12.95 -1.36 -15.06
CA LYS A 479 -13.63 -0.25 -15.74
C LYS A 479 -12.64 0.51 -16.61
N ARG A 480 -13.11 1.08 -17.73
CA ARG A 480 -12.32 2.06 -18.48
C ARG A 480 -12.13 3.33 -17.65
N PRO A 481 -11.05 4.11 -17.83
CA PRO A 481 -10.76 5.29 -17.01
C PRO A 481 -11.92 6.31 -16.99
N ASP A 482 -12.58 6.50 -18.12
CA ASP A 482 -13.73 7.40 -18.32
C ASP A 482 -15.10 6.70 -18.18
N GLY A 483 -15.12 5.38 -17.93
CA GLY A 483 -16.31 4.54 -17.85
C GLY A 483 -16.73 4.23 -16.41
N ASN A 484 -18.02 3.88 -16.24
CA ASN A 484 -18.59 3.40 -14.98
C ASN A 484 -19.13 1.96 -15.09
N GLN A 485 -19.00 1.34 -16.25
CA GLN A 485 -19.44 -0.04 -16.47
C GLN A 485 -18.24 -0.96 -16.47
N SER A 486 -18.31 -2.03 -15.68
CA SER A 486 -17.28 -3.05 -15.64
C SER A 486 -17.30 -3.92 -16.91
N ILE A 487 -16.12 -4.32 -17.33
CA ILE A 487 -15.84 -5.25 -18.42
C ILE A 487 -15.14 -6.45 -17.78
N GLU A 488 -15.51 -7.65 -18.22
CA GLU A 488 -14.92 -8.90 -17.73
C GLU A 488 -14.16 -9.61 -18.86
N MET A 489 -12.97 -10.11 -18.51
CA MET A 489 -12.17 -11.04 -19.33
C MET A 489 -12.03 -12.36 -18.60
N VAL A 490 -11.94 -13.44 -19.36
CA VAL A 490 -11.79 -14.80 -18.82
C VAL A 490 -10.66 -15.50 -19.57
N SER A 491 -9.71 -16.08 -18.83
CA SER A 491 -8.57 -16.83 -19.37
C SER A 491 -8.42 -18.16 -18.62
N PRO A 492 -8.71 -19.30 -19.26
CA PRO A 492 -8.49 -20.62 -18.65
C PRO A 492 -7.01 -21.00 -18.67
N LEU A 493 -6.55 -21.68 -17.62
CA LEU A 493 -5.26 -22.36 -17.56
C LEU A 493 -5.48 -23.86 -17.60
N MET A 494 -4.80 -24.53 -18.54
CA MET A 494 -4.88 -25.98 -18.71
C MET A 494 -3.98 -26.71 -17.69
N ASP A 495 -4.39 -27.90 -17.25
CA ASP A 495 -3.62 -28.80 -16.38
C ASP A 495 -2.46 -29.44 -17.17
N SER A 496 -1.47 -28.62 -17.52
CA SER A 496 -0.30 -29.00 -18.30
C SER A 496 0.94 -28.35 -17.71
N ALA A 497 1.48 -28.96 -16.66
CA ALA A 497 2.69 -28.46 -15.99
C ALA A 497 3.93 -28.58 -16.89
N THR A 498 4.68 -27.50 -17.01
CA THR A 498 5.97 -27.46 -17.68
C THR A 498 7.07 -27.73 -16.64
N PRO A 499 8.15 -28.49 -16.95
CA PRO A 499 9.30 -28.60 -16.07
C PRO A 499 9.87 -27.22 -15.70
N LEU A 500 10.28 -27.03 -14.46
CA LEU A 500 10.75 -25.74 -13.95
C LEU A 500 11.88 -25.13 -14.82
N SER A 501 12.79 -25.99 -15.33
CA SER A 501 13.87 -25.58 -16.24
C SER A 501 13.37 -24.98 -17.57
N ASP A 502 12.18 -25.38 -18.01
CA ASP A 502 11.61 -25.05 -19.33
C ASP A 502 10.59 -23.92 -19.24
N THR A 503 10.28 -23.44 -18.04
CA THR A 503 9.41 -22.26 -17.82
C THR A 503 10.08 -20.98 -18.32
N SER A 504 9.31 -19.91 -18.46
CA SER A 504 9.85 -18.61 -18.83
C SER A 504 10.84 -18.07 -17.79
N THR A 505 11.71 -17.15 -18.22
CA THR A 505 12.59 -16.40 -17.31
C THR A 505 11.79 -15.60 -16.29
N ASN A 506 10.60 -15.12 -16.66
CA ASN A 506 9.68 -14.39 -15.78
C ASN A 506 9.16 -15.29 -14.65
N PHE A 507 8.74 -16.51 -15.00
CA PHE A 507 8.30 -17.51 -14.02
C PHE A 507 9.42 -17.80 -13.00
N ARG A 508 10.60 -18.22 -13.49
CA ARG A 508 11.71 -18.59 -12.60
C ARG A 508 12.18 -17.45 -11.72
N PHE A 509 12.25 -16.23 -12.27
CA PHE A 509 12.67 -15.07 -11.51
C PHE A 509 11.62 -14.70 -10.44
N SER A 510 10.33 -14.65 -10.77
CA SER A 510 9.27 -14.36 -9.79
C SER A 510 9.19 -15.43 -8.70
N ALA A 511 9.42 -16.70 -9.05
CA ALA A 511 9.50 -17.79 -8.08
C ALA A 511 10.68 -17.62 -7.12
N ALA A 512 11.89 -17.25 -7.64
CA ALA A 512 13.05 -16.96 -6.81
C ALA A 512 12.81 -15.79 -5.84
N VAL A 513 12.15 -14.73 -6.30
CA VAL A 513 11.80 -13.58 -5.46
C VAL A 513 10.80 -13.97 -4.38
N ALA A 514 9.77 -14.76 -4.72
CA ALA A 514 8.80 -15.25 -3.75
C ALA A 514 9.45 -16.14 -2.69
N GLU A 515 10.31 -17.07 -3.11
CA GLU A 515 11.06 -17.96 -2.22
C GLU A 515 11.97 -17.16 -1.26
N PHE A 516 12.65 -16.13 -1.76
CA PHE A 516 13.42 -15.21 -0.92
C PHE A 516 12.56 -14.49 0.12
N GLY A 517 11.38 -14.01 -0.29
CA GLY A 517 10.41 -13.41 0.64
C GLY A 517 9.94 -14.38 1.71
N LEU A 518 9.67 -15.65 1.36
CA LEU A 518 9.32 -16.70 2.32
C LEU A 518 10.45 -16.96 3.34
N LEU A 519 11.72 -16.94 2.90
CA LEU A 519 12.88 -17.09 3.78
C LEU A 519 13.02 -15.90 4.74
N LEU A 520 12.97 -14.66 4.23
CA LEU A 520 13.11 -13.46 5.05
C LEU A 520 11.96 -13.29 6.07
N ARG A 521 10.74 -13.70 5.68
CA ARG A 521 9.56 -13.68 6.55
C ARG A 521 9.57 -14.80 7.60
N ASP A 522 10.46 -15.78 7.46
CA ASP A 522 10.43 -17.05 8.22
C ASP A 522 9.07 -17.75 8.12
N SER A 523 8.53 -17.76 6.89
CA SER A 523 7.20 -18.29 6.59
C SER A 523 7.04 -19.73 7.01
N THR A 524 5.86 -20.10 7.56
CA THR A 524 5.50 -21.48 7.84
C THR A 524 5.33 -22.31 6.56
N TYR A 525 5.24 -21.67 5.40
CA TYR A 525 5.06 -22.28 4.08
C TYR A 525 6.33 -22.26 3.23
N LYS A 526 7.48 -21.92 3.80
CA LYS A 526 8.76 -21.91 3.07
C LYS A 526 9.22 -23.31 2.63
N GLY A 527 8.67 -24.39 3.21
CA GLY A 527 9.01 -25.77 2.84
C GLY A 527 10.51 -26.02 2.84
N ASP A 528 11.02 -26.53 1.72
CA ASP A 528 12.44 -26.82 1.49
C ASP A 528 13.22 -25.63 0.89
N ALA A 529 12.66 -24.39 0.95
CA ALA A 529 13.30 -23.18 0.44
C ALA A 529 14.70 -22.97 1.02
N GLY A 530 15.62 -22.48 0.18
CA GLY A 530 16.99 -22.22 0.59
C GLY A 530 17.65 -21.15 -0.27
N TYR A 531 18.56 -20.36 0.34
CA TYR A 531 19.26 -19.28 -0.36
C TYR A 531 20.02 -19.76 -1.61
N GLU A 532 20.60 -20.98 -1.59
CA GLU A 532 21.30 -21.54 -2.75
C GLU A 532 20.34 -21.77 -3.93
N GLN A 533 19.13 -22.27 -3.65
CA GLN A 533 18.11 -22.46 -4.67
C GLN A 533 17.60 -21.13 -5.24
N VAL A 534 17.37 -20.14 -4.37
CA VAL A 534 17.03 -18.77 -4.80
C VAL A 534 18.08 -18.20 -5.72
N LEU A 535 19.38 -18.34 -5.37
CA LEU A 535 20.49 -17.87 -6.19
C LEU A 535 20.55 -18.56 -7.54
N GLU A 536 20.41 -19.90 -7.58
CA GLU A 536 20.39 -20.67 -8.82
C GLU A 536 19.28 -20.21 -9.77
N LEU A 537 18.05 -20.10 -9.24
CA LEU A 537 16.89 -19.64 -10.02
C LEU A 537 17.04 -18.20 -10.51
N ALA A 538 17.47 -17.29 -9.63
CA ALA A 538 17.62 -15.87 -9.97
C ALA A 538 18.72 -15.64 -11.00
N GLN A 539 19.92 -16.22 -10.79
CA GLN A 539 21.05 -16.11 -11.73
C GLN A 539 20.72 -16.71 -13.09
N GLY A 540 19.99 -17.85 -13.10
CA GLY A 540 19.53 -18.50 -14.34
C GLY A 540 18.41 -17.76 -15.08
N SER A 541 17.86 -16.66 -14.49
CA SER A 541 16.72 -15.93 -15.04
C SER A 541 16.84 -14.40 -14.99
N LEU A 542 18.07 -13.87 -14.99
CA LEU A 542 18.33 -12.41 -15.00
C LEU A 542 17.74 -11.70 -16.22
N GLY A 543 17.74 -12.36 -17.38
CA GLY A 543 17.31 -11.71 -18.62
C GLY A 543 18.20 -10.52 -19.01
N PRO A 544 17.68 -9.52 -19.73
CA PRO A 544 18.46 -8.37 -20.21
C PRO A 544 18.82 -7.33 -19.13
N ASP A 545 18.29 -7.39 -17.94
CA ASP A 545 18.57 -6.57 -16.73
C ASP A 545 19.27 -5.20 -16.96
N VAL A 546 18.75 -4.39 -17.88
CA VAL A 546 19.37 -3.15 -18.36
C VAL A 546 19.65 -2.16 -17.22
N GLU A 547 18.74 -2.06 -16.27
CA GLU A 547 18.84 -1.17 -15.10
C GLU A 547 19.59 -1.84 -13.93
N GLY A 548 19.87 -3.15 -13.99
CA GLY A 548 20.62 -3.90 -13.00
C GLY A 548 19.88 -4.22 -11.71
N TYR A 549 18.54 -4.16 -11.68
CA TYR A 549 17.74 -4.45 -10.49
C TYR A 549 17.76 -5.94 -10.13
N ARG A 550 17.72 -6.84 -11.12
CA ARG A 550 17.79 -8.29 -10.89
C ARG A 550 19.18 -8.73 -10.40
N THR A 551 20.24 -8.11 -10.92
CA THR A 551 21.61 -8.31 -10.42
C THR A 551 21.76 -7.80 -8.98
N GLU A 552 21.16 -6.66 -8.63
CA GLU A 552 21.13 -6.17 -7.24
C GLU A 552 20.41 -7.17 -6.33
N PHE A 553 19.29 -7.74 -6.77
CA PHE A 553 18.56 -8.77 -6.02
C PHE A 553 19.45 -9.96 -5.67
N VAL A 554 20.21 -10.49 -6.63
CA VAL A 554 21.16 -11.59 -6.37
C VAL A 554 22.16 -11.22 -5.26
N ASN A 555 22.73 -10.01 -5.30
CA ASN A 555 23.65 -9.54 -4.25
C ASN A 555 22.96 -9.42 -2.88
N LEU A 556 21.68 -9.05 -2.84
CA LEU A 556 20.92 -8.98 -1.59
C LEU A 556 20.63 -10.37 -1.03
N VAL A 557 20.36 -11.36 -1.89
CA VAL A 557 20.19 -12.77 -1.46
C VAL A 557 21.50 -13.32 -0.87
N GLU A 558 22.65 -13.06 -1.52
CA GLU A 558 23.97 -13.44 -0.98
C GLU A 558 24.23 -12.78 0.38
N THR A 559 23.87 -11.50 0.52
CA THR A 559 24.00 -10.77 1.78
C THR A 559 23.13 -11.38 2.88
N ALA A 560 21.87 -11.67 2.57
CA ALA A 560 20.94 -12.30 3.51
C ALA A 560 21.43 -13.69 3.96
N GLN A 561 21.95 -14.51 3.02
CA GLN A 561 22.54 -15.81 3.33
C GLN A 561 23.71 -15.69 4.33
N LEU A 562 24.56 -14.68 4.16
CA LEU A 562 25.69 -14.45 5.08
C LEU A 562 25.22 -14.00 6.46
N LEU A 563 24.16 -13.21 6.54
CA LEU A 563 23.60 -12.72 7.80
C LEU A 563 22.91 -13.86 8.56
N ASP A 564 22.15 -14.68 7.88
CA ASP A 564 21.41 -15.80 8.47
C ASP A 564 22.36 -16.88 9.05
N ASN A 565 23.41 -17.22 8.33
CA ASN A 565 24.40 -18.20 8.79
C ASN A 565 25.19 -17.73 10.03
N ARG A 566 25.27 -16.43 10.30
CA ARG A 566 25.90 -15.90 11.52
C ARG A 566 25.06 -16.09 12.77
N GLN A 567 23.73 -16.12 12.64
CA GLN A 567 22.82 -16.37 13.77
C GLN A 567 22.91 -17.81 14.30
N TYR A 568 23.41 -18.75 13.50
CA TYR A 568 23.62 -20.14 13.92
C TYR A 568 25.01 -20.44 14.52
N GLN A 569 25.89 -19.43 14.59
CA GLN A 569 27.25 -19.55 15.13
C GLN A 569 27.41 -18.93 16.53
N GLU A 570 26.38 -18.28 17.07
CA GLU A 570 26.30 -17.79 18.46
C GLU A 570 25.49 -18.75 19.35
#